data_071e5574f3e615f94582936df5dc0754
#
_entry.id   071e5574f3e615f94582936df5dc0754
#
_cell.length_a   1.000
_cell.length_b   1.000
_cell.length_c   1.000
_cell.angle_alpha   90.00
_cell.angle_beta   90.00
_cell.angle_gamma   90.00
#
_symmetry.space_group_name_H-M   'P 1'
#
loop_
_entity.id
_entity.type
_entity.pdbx_description
1 polymer ?
#
loop_
_entity_poly.entity_id
_entity_poly.type
_entity_poly.pdbx_seq_one_letter_code
_entity_poly.pdbx_strand_id
1 'polypeptide(L)'
;MKFGFQIKTLSRMIKKKIDGAFAFRENADLTGIQGWVLRFLYDRERSGEEVFQRDIERSFQVRRSTVTELLNTMEANGYIRRVPVERDARLKKLELTEKGRRLQEEVIAAINGVEDSLTEGFTEEEKDTLSALLEKLRRNLE
;
A
#
# COMPACT_ATOMS: atom_id res chain seq x y z
N MET A 1 31.16 1.02 -11.36
CA MET A 1 30.13 1.10 -10.29
C MET A 1 28.83 0.51 -10.80
N LYS A 2 28.25 -0.42 -10.04
CA LYS A 2 27.03 -1.12 -10.48
C LYS A 2 25.81 -0.51 -9.80
N PHE A 3 25.18 0.46 -10.41
CA PHE A 3 24.04 1.21 -9.86
C PHE A 3 22.83 0.32 -9.60
N GLY A 4 22.52 -0.61 -10.51
CA GLY A 4 21.41 -1.55 -10.29
C GLY A 4 21.57 -2.38 -9.02
N PHE A 5 22.79 -2.81 -8.70
CA PHE A 5 23.06 -3.54 -7.46
C PHE A 5 22.87 -2.64 -6.23
N GLN A 6 23.35 -1.39 -6.29
CA GLN A 6 23.18 -0.44 -5.21
C GLN A 6 21.70 -0.13 -4.96
N ILE A 7 20.94 0.12 -6.02
CA ILE A 7 19.50 0.39 -5.92
C ILE A 7 18.75 -0.81 -5.32
N LYS A 8 19.06 -2.02 -5.77
CA LYS A 8 18.47 -3.24 -5.23
C LYS A 8 18.78 -3.43 -3.73
N THR A 9 20.02 -3.12 -3.34
CA THR A 9 20.45 -3.20 -1.94
C THR A 9 19.72 -2.17 -1.10
N LEU A 10 19.64 -0.91 -1.55
CA LEU A 10 18.91 0.15 -0.87
C LEU A 10 17.43 -0.18 -0.75
N SER A 11 16.80 -0.66 -1.82
CA SER A 11 15.39 -1.07 -1.80
C SER A 11 15.12 -2.12 -0.71
N ARG A 12 16.01 -3.11 -0.58
CA ARG A 12 15.88 -4.13 0.47
C ARG A 12 16.06 -3.55 1.87
N MET A 13 17.00 -2.62 2.04
CA MET A 13 17.23 -1.94 3.32
C MET A 13 16.04 -1.07 3.72
N ILE A 14 15.48 -0.34 2.78
CA ILE A 14 14.28 0.48 2.98
C ILE A 14 13.11 -0.42 3.39
N LYS A 15 12.89 -1.50 2.65
CA LYS A 15 11.84 -2.47 2.98
C LYS A 15 12.00 -3.01 4.40
N LYS A 16 13.20 -3.40 4.77
CA LYS A 16 13.49 -3.88 6.13
C LYS A 16 13.18 -2.84 7.20
N LYS A 17 13.48 -1.58 6.92
CA LYS A 17 13.21 -0.47 7.85
C LYS A 17 11.72 -0.21 7.98
N ILE A 18 10.96 -0.28 6.88
CA ILE A 18 9.50 -0.17 6.89
C ILE A 18 8.88 -1.34 7.67
N ASP A 19 9.29 -2.57 7.39
CA ASP A 19 8.79 -3.76 8.09
C ASP A 19 9.10 -3.67 9.61
N GLY A 20 10.27 -3.17 9.98
CA GLY A 20 10.65 -2.95 11.38
C GLY A 20 9.79 -1.90 12.08
N ALA A 21 9.36 -0.87 11.36
CA ALA A 21 8.46 0.15 11.91
C ALA A 21 7.06 -0.43 12.23
N PHE A 22 6.67 -1.52 11.57
CA PHE A 22 5.42 -2.23 11.82
C PHE A 22 5.52 -3.32 12.88
N ALA A 23 6.71 -3.91 13.08
CA ALA A 23 6.91 -5.08 13.94
C ALA A 23 6.55 -4.85 15.42
N PHE A 24 6.50 -3.58 15.86
CA PHE A 24 6.13 -3.20 17.22
C PHE A 24 4.63 -3.01 17.42
N ARG A 25 3.80 -3.22 16.40
CA ARG A 25 2.35 -3.00 16.47
C ARG A 25 1.64 -4.34 16.43
N GLU A 26 0.54 -4.46 17.19
CA GLU A 26 -0.27 -5.68 17.33
C GLU A 26 -0.91 -6.18 16.03
N ASN A 27 -0.67 -5.49 14.91
CA ASN A 27 -1.29 -5.73 13.61
C ASN A 27 -0.35 -6.41 12.61
N ALA A 28 0.51 -7.32 13.08
CA ALA A 28 1.40 -8.13 12.24
C ALA A 28 0.66 -9.05 11.24
N ASP A 29 -0.67 -9.01 11.23
CA ASP A 29 -1.53 -9.83 10.37
C ASP A 29 -1.61 -9.35 8.92
N LEU A 30 -1.08 -8.17 8.62
CA LEU A 30 -1.07 -7.64 7.27
C LEU A 30 0.11 -8.17 6.47
N THR A 31 -0.17 -9.09 5.59
CA THR A 31 0.78 -9.53 4.58
C THR A 31 0.72 -8.62 3.33
N GLY A 32 1.77 -8.67 2.50
CA GLY A 32 2.01 -7.74 1.41
C GLY A 32 0.80 -7.28 0.59
N ILE A 33 0.00 -8.21 0.02
CA ILE A 33 -1.17 -7.86 -0.81
C ILE A 33 -2.27 -7.20 0.02
N GLN A 34 -2.48 -7.62 1.26
CA GLN A 34 -3.49 -7.01 2.14
C GLN A 34 -3.19 -5.54 2.41
N GLY A 35 -1.93 -5.19 2.60
CA GLY A 35 -1.50 -3.80 2.74
C GLY A 35 -1.80 -2.96 1.49
N TRP A 36 -1.58 -3.53 0.32
CA TRP A 36 -1.89 -2.86 -0.95
C TRP A 36 -3.40 -2.68 -1.14
N VAL A 37 -4.21 -3.66 -0.75
CA VAL A 37 -5.68 -3.56 -0.81
C VAL A 37 -6.18 -2.48 0.13
N LEU A 38 -5.66 -2.40 1.37
CA LEU A 38 -5.99 -1.33 2.31
C LEU A 38 -5.70 0.05 1.71
N ARG A 39 -4.54 0.22 1.11
CA ARG A 39 -4.14 1.47 0.46
C ARG A 39 -5.06 1.82 -0.70
N PHE A 40 -5.37 0.84 -1.52
CA PHE A 40 -6.28 1.02 -2.65
C PHE A 40 -7.67 1.50 -2.20
N LEU A 41 -8.23 0.84 -1.19
CA LEU A 41 -9.52 1.23 -0.62
C LEU A 41 -9.50 2.62 0.03
N TYR A 42 -8.43 2.92 0.74
CA TYR A 42 -8.24 4.23 1.38
C TYR A 42 -8.20 5.36 0.34
N ASP A 43 -7.42 5.20 -0.71
CA ASP A 43 -7.28 6.21 -1.76
C ASP A 43 -8.60 6.41 -2.52
N ARG A 44 -9.32 5.32 -2.82
CA ARG A 44 -10.61 5.37 -3.54
C ARG A 44 -11.71 5.98 -2.68
N GLU A 45 -11.75 5.69 -1.40
CA GLU A 45 -12.69 6.30 -0.46
C GLU A 45 -12.50 7.83 -0.44
N ARG A 46 -11.27 8.30 -0.42
CA ARG A 46 -10.96 9.73 -0.44
C ARG A 46 -11.35 10.41 -1.76
N SER A 47 -11.37 9.66 -2.85
CA SER A 47 -11.83 10.14 -4.15
C SER A 47 -13.34 10.03 -4.35
N GLY A 48 -14.06 9.47 -3.38
CA GLY A 48 -15.50 9.26 -3.47
C GLY A 48 -15.91 8.12 -4.41
N GLU A 49 -14.97 7.23 -4.77
CA GLU A 49 -15.24 6.11 -5.67
C GLU A 49 -15.66 4.86 -4.92
N GLU A 50 -16.65 4.15 -5.43
CA GLU A 50 -17.04 2.82 -4.96
C GLU A 50 -16.04 1.78 -5.46
N VAL A 51 -15.70 0.80 -4.61
CA VAL A 51 -14.78 -0.29 -4.96
C VAL A 51 -15.50 -1.63 -4.81
N PHE A 52 -15.34 -2.47 -5.81
CA PHE A 52 -15.86 -3.83 -5.86
C PHE A 52 -14.70 -4.82 -5.98
N GLN A 53 -14.96 -6.08 -5.66
CA GLN A 53 -13.93 -7.12 -5.75
C GLN A 53 -13.27 -7.17 -7.13
N ARG A 54 -14.04 -7.01 -8.21
CA ARG A 54 -13.51 -7.00 -9.58
C ARG A 54 -12.46 -5.92 -9.81
N ASP A 55 -12.56 -4.78 -9.11
CA ASP A 55 -11.60 -3.69 -9.21
C ASP A 55 -10.25 -4.10 -8.63
N ILE A 56 -10.27 -4.86 -7.53
CA ILE A 56 -9.07 -5.44 -6.93
C ILE A 56 -8.45 -6.48 -7.86
N GLU A 57 -9.28 -7.39 -8.40
CA GLU A 57 -8.82 -8.42 -9.36
C GLU A 57 -8.10 -7.79 -10.55
N ARG A 58 -8.67 -6.73 -11.12
CA ARG A 58 -8.09 -6.02 -12.28
C ARG A 58 -6.83 -5.25 -11.93
N SER A 59 -6.86 -4.48 -10.85
CA SER A 59 -5.77 -3.59 -10.47
C SER A 59 -4.52 -4.36 -10.06
N PHE A 60 -4.67 -5.51 -9.39
CA PHE A 60 -3.55 -6.32 -8.92
C PHE A 60 -3.26 -7.53 -9.80
N GLN A 61 -4.08 -7.77 -10.84
CA GLN A 61 -3.94 -8.93 -11.73
C GLN A 61 -3.89 -10.25 -10.95
N VAL A 62 -4.80 -10.40 -10.00
CA VAL A 62 -4.91 -11.55 -9.11
C VAL A 62 -6.19 -12.31 -9.42
N ARG A 63 -6.15 -13.62 -9.31
CA ARG A 63 -7.29 -14.51 -9.57
C ARG A 63 -8.43 -14.22 -8.59
N ARG A 64 -9.66 -14.36 -9.07
CA ARG A 64 -10.88 -14.18 -8.28
C ARG A 64 -10.88 -14.99 -6.99
N SER A 65 -10.48 -16.26 -7.06
CA SER A 65 -10.44 -17.13 -5.88
C SER A 65 -9.46 -16.62 -4.81
N THR A 66 -8.30 -16.14 -5.24
CA THR A 66 -7.28 -15.57 -4.34
C THR A 66 -7.80 -14.29 -3.69
N VAL A 67 -8.44 -13.41 -4.47
CA VAL A 67 -9.02 -12.16 -3.94
C VAL A 67 -10.16 -12.46 -2.98
N THR A 68 -11.02 -13.42 -3.28
CA THR A 68 -12.11 -13.83 -2.40
C THR A 68 -11.57 -14.26 -1.03
N GLU A 69 -10.56 -15.12 -1.01
CA GLU A 69 -9.93 -15.60 0.21
C GLU A 69 -9.27 -14.48 1.00
N LEU A 70 -8.53 -13.61 0.32
CA LEU A 70 -7.90 -12.44 0.89
C LEU A 70 -8.91 -11.50 1.56
N LEU A 71 -9.99 -11.17 0.85
CA LEU A 71 -11.04 -10.29 1.36
C LEU A 71 -11.81 -10.93 2.52
N ASN A 72 -12.05 -12.24 2.47
CA ASN A 72 -12.67 -12.95 3.58
C ASN A 72 -11.83 -12.83 4.86
N THR A 73 -10.52 -12.97 4.74
CA THR A 73 -9.59 -12.83 5.86
C THR A 73 -9.59 -11.40 6.39
N MET A 74 -9.54 -10.41 5.51
CA MET A 74 -9.58 -9.00 5.91
C MET A 74 -10.90 -8.61 6.58
N GLU A 75 -12.01 -9.15 6.10
CA GLU A 75 -13.31 -8.94 6.72
C GLU A 75 -13.40 -9.60 8.11
N ALA A 76 -12.93 -10.85 8.22
CA ALA A 76 -12.87 -11.56 9.49
C ALA A 76 -12.00 -10.83 10.53
N ASN A 77 -10.91 -10.22 10.11
CA ASN A 77 -10.03 -9.42 10.96
C ASN A 77 -10.59 -8.01 11.26
N GLY A 78 -11.72 -7.66 10.67
CA GLY A 78 -12.41 -6.40 10.93
C GLY A 78 -11.84 -5.19 10.22
N TYR A 79 -11.04 -5.36 9.16
CA TYR A 79 -10.45 -4.24 8.40
C TYR A 79 -11.35 -3.69 7.31
N ILE A 80 -12.19 -4.55 6.75
CA ILE A 80 -13.13 -4.20 5.69
C ILE A 80 -14.51 -4.77 5.99
N ARG A 81 -15.50 -4.27 5.29
CA ARG A 81 -16.85 -4.84 5.24
C ARG A 81 -17.38 -4.82 3.82
N ARG A 82 -18.26 -5.76 3.52
CA ARG A 82 -19.00 -5.82 2.27
C ARG A 82 -20.38 -5.25 2.49
N VAL A 83 -20.76 -4.26 1.70
CA VAL A 83 -22.03 -3.54 1.82
C VAL A 83 -22.82 -3.66 0.52
N PRO A 84 -24.08 -4.15 0.55
CA PRO A 84 -24.92 -4.17 -0.65
C PRO A 84 -25.14 -2.75 -1.16
N VAL A 85 -25.15 -2.58 -2.48
CA VAL A 85 -25.52 -1.30 -3.09
C VAL A 85 -27.03 -1.26 -3.34
N GLU A 86 -27.64 -0.07 -3.26
CA GLU A 86 -29.10 0.08 -3.41
C GLU A 86 -29.61 -0.40 -4.76
N ARG A 87 -28.87 -0.20 -5.84
CA ARG A 87 -29.26 -0.57 -7.21
C ARG A 87 -29.24 -2.07 -7.48
N ASP A 88 -28.47 -2.85 -6.72
CA ASP A 88 -28.42 -4.32 -6.85
C ASP A 88 -27.87 -4.93 -5.54
N ALA A 89 -28.73 -5.62 -4.80
CA ALA A 89 -28.37 -6.25 -3.54
C ALA A 89 -27.33 -7.38 -3.67
N ARG A 90 -27.15 -7.93 -4.89
CA ARG A 90 -26.13 -8.96 -5.15
C ARG A 90 -24.75 -8.35 -5.33
N LEU A 91 -24.70 -7.07 -5.67
CA LEU A 91 -23.45 -6.33 -5.86
C LEU A 91 -23.04 -5.70 -4.52
N LYS A 92 -21.87 -6.08 -4.03
CA LYS A 92 -21.37 -5.62 -2.74
C LYS A 92 -20.13 -4.76 -2.94
N LYS A 93 -20.20 -3.52 -2.49
CA LYS A 93 -19.05 -2.65 -2.44
C LYS A 93 -18.18 -2.97 -1.22
N LEU A 94 -16.90 -2.73 -1.35
CA LEU A 94 -15.93 -2.89 -0.29
C LEU A 94 -15.72 -1.55 0.40
N GLU A 95 -15.83 -1.54 1.71
CA GLU A 95 -15.58 -0.35 2.52
C GLU A 95 -14.55 -0.66 3.61
N LEU A 96 -13.72 0.32 3.92
CA LEU A 96 -12.90 0.26 5.12
C LEU A 96 -13.77 0.41 6.36
N THR A 97 -13.45 -0.37 7.38
CA THR A 97 -13.96 -0.11 8.73
C THR A 97 -13.13 1.00 9.37
N GLU A 98 -13.60 1.51 10.50
CA GLU A 98 -12.81 2.44 11.32
C GLU A 98 -11.44 1.85 11.67
N LYS A 99 -11.40 0.56 12.03
CA LYS A 99 -10.17 -0.17 12.32
C LYS A 99 -9.24 -0.22 11.11
N GLY A 100 -9.76 -0.52 9.93
CA GLY A 100 -8.99 -0.55 8.68
C GLY A 100 -8.43 0.81 8.31
N ARG A 101 -9.24 1.86 8.47
CA ARG A 101 -8.81 3.23 8.19
C ARG A 101 -7.69 3.69 9.12
N ARG A 102 -7.82 3.44 10.42
CA ARG A 102 -6.77 3.74 11.40
C ARG A 102 -5.48 3.01 11.09
N LEU A 103 -5.58 1.73 10.75
CA LEU A 103 -4.42 0.95 10.38
C LEU A 103 -3.71 1.54 9.16
N GLN A 104 -4.46 1.93 8.13
CA GLN A 104 -3.87 2.56 6.94
C GLN A 104 -3.20 3.89 7.28
N GLU A 105 -3.79 4.70 8.13
CA GLU A 105 -3.20 5.96 8.59
C GLU A 105 -1.90 5.73 9.36
N GLU A 106 -1.84 4.70 10.20
CA GLU A 106 -0.63 4.30 10.91
C GLU A 106 0.46 3.80 9.94
N VAL A 107 0.07 3.06 8.92
CA VAL A 107 0.96 2.60 7.85
C VAL A 107 1.58 3.79 7.13
N ILE A 108 0.76 4.75 6.74
CA ILE A 108 1.21 5.98 6.07
C ILE A 108 2.20 6.74 6.96
N ALA A 109 1.87 6.92 8.25
CA ALA A 109 2.74 7.61 9.20
C ALA A 109 4.11 6.91 9.34
N ALA A 110 4.11 5.58 9.41
CA ALA A 110 5.35 4.81 9.50
C ALA A 110 6.20 4.93 8.22
N ILE A 111 5.57 4.87 7.05
CA ILE A 111 6.26 5.05 5.77
C ILE A 111 6.84 6.46 5.67
N ASN A 112 6.07 7.48 6.02
CA ASN A 112 6.54 8.87 6.00
C ASN A 112 7.72 9.07 6.95
N GLY A 113 7.71 8.46 8.13
CA GLY A 113 8.82 8.50 9.06
C GLY A 113 10.09 7.87 8.49
N VAL A 114 9.97 6.78 7.75
CA VAL A 114 11.11 6.16 7.06
C VAL A 114 11.60 7.07 5.94
N GLU A 115 10.70 7.60 5.11
CA GLU A 115 11.03 8.51 4.02
C GLU A 115 11.81 9.73 4.53
N ASP A 116 11.35 10.37 5.59
CA ASP A 116 12.04 11.50 6.21
C ASP A 116 13.45 11.12 6.65
N SER A 117 13.62 9.92 7.21
CA SER A 117 14.93 9.44 7.66
C SER A 117 15.90 9.14 6.54
N LEU A 118 15.40 8.81 5.33
CA LEU A 118 16.25 8.50 4.18
C LEU A 118 17.03 9.73 3.68
N THR A 119 16.44 10.89 3.83
CA THR A 119 17.02 12.14 3.35
C THR A 119 17.52 13.03 4.48
N GLU A 120 17.69 12.47 5.67
CA GLU A 120 18.28 13.20 6.80
C GLU A 120 19.68 13.69 6.43
N GLY A 121 19.94 14.98 6.63
CA GLY A 121 21.20 15.61 6.26
C GLY A 121 21.32 16.05 4.80
N PHE A 122 20.31 15.78 3.98
CA PHE A 122 20.30 16.25 2.58
C PHE A 122 19.82 17.69 2.49
N THR A 123 20.44 18.45 1.61
CA THR A 123 19.89 19.77 1.20
C THR A 123 18.72 19.56 0.24
N GLU A 124 17.87 20.57 0.07
CA GLU A 124 16.77 20.52 -0.90
C GLU A 124 17.29 20.31 -2.33
N GLU A 125 18.42 20.94 -2.67
CA GLU A 125 19.07 20.74 -3.97
C GLU A 125 19.50 19.29 -4.19
N GLU A 126 20.06 18.64 -3.16
CA GLU A 126 20.43 17.22 -3.23
C GLU A 126 19.22 16.32 -3.39
N LYS A 127 18.11 16.61 -2.71
CA LYS A 127 16.84 15.87 -2.87
C LYS A 127 16.30 16.00 -4.29
N ASP A 128 16.28 17.20 -4.84
CA ASP A 128 15.84 17.46 -6.20
C ASP A 128 16.71 16.73 -7.23
N THR A 129 18.02 16.76 -7.03
CA THR A 129 18.99 16.06 -7.88
C THR A 129 18.77 14.55 -7.83
N LEU A 130 18.61 13.97 -6.64
CA LEU A 130 18.33 12.55 -6.47
C LEU A 130 17.04 12.15 -7.18
N SER A 131 15.97 12.91 -6.99
CA SER A 131 14.68 12.66 -7.64
C SER A 131 14.82 12.68 -9.17
N ALA A 132 15.50 13.68 -9.73
CA ALA A 132 15.72 13.80 -11.16
C ALA A 132 16.53 12.62 -11.73
N LEU A 133 17.56 12.18 -11.00
CA LEU A 133 18.39 11.05 -11.42
C LEU A 133 17.64 9.71 -11.36
N LEU A 134 16.84 9.51 -10.34
CA LEU A 134 15.97 8.32 -10.24
C LEU A 134 14.94 8.28 -11.38
N GLU A 135 14.35 9.42 -11.72
CA GLU A 135 13.42 9.53 -12.85
C GLU A 135 14.11 9.23 -14.19
N LYS A 136 15.33 9.69 -14.36
CA LYS A 136 16.14 9.39 -15.54
C LYS A 136 16.45 7.89 -15.66
N LEU A 137 16.78 7.25 -14.54
CA LEU A 137 16.96 5.80 -14.49
C LEU A 137 15.67 5.05 -14.85
N ARG A 138 14.53 5.52 -14.32
CA ARG A 138 13.22 4.91 -14.62
C ARG A 138 12.93 4.91 -16.13
N ARG A 139 13.14 6.05 -16.78
CA ARG A 139 12.93 6.16 -18.23
C ARG A 139 13.83 5.24 -19.05
N ASN A 140 15.04 4.99 -18.59
CA ASN A 140 15.95 4.06 -19.28
C ASN A 140 15.52 2.59 -19.17
N LEU A 141 14.61 2.28 -18.26
CA LEU A 141 14.09 0.92 -18.04
C LEU A 141 12.75 0.66 -18.75
N GLU A 142 12.07 1.71 -19.21
CA GLU A 142 10.83 1.64 -20.00
C GLU A 142 11.13 1.40 -21.48
#